data_568f0d9d81ebb2b44b50f7163532660b
#
_entry.id   568f0d9d81ebb2b44b50f7163532660b
#
_cell.length_a   1.000
_cell.length_b   1.000
_cell.length_c   1.000
_cell.angle_alpha   90.00
_cell.angle_beta   90.00
_cell.angle_gamma   90.00
#
_symmetry.space_group_name_H-M   'P 1'
#
loop_
_entity.id
_entity.type
_entity.pdbx_description
1 polymer ?
#
loop_
_entity_poly.entity_id
_entity_poly.type
_entity_poly.pdbx_seq_one_letter_code
_entity_poly.pdbx_strand_id
1 'polypeptide(L)'
;ILSGVVKYSCTNRTENKPYNVGFSFPNEFIADYPTCLYGMKSELNIQAIIPCEIYICSSTFLQQKFKENNENQRIARIAAEQMFFQSYSRYLDLFRFTPEERYLQLLKKCPAILQMVSLKEIASYLKITPIHMSRIRRKQSFDNKK
;
A
#
# COMPACT_ATOMS: atom_id res chain seq x y z
N ILE A 1 -1.55 -11.72 -1.77
CA ILE A 1 -1.69 -11.94 -0.32
C ILE A 1 -2.94 -12.76 -0.09
N LEU A 2 -2.85 -13.86 0.65
CA LEU A 2 -4.00 -14.64 1.12
C LEU A 2 -4.50 -14.09 2.46
N SER A 3 -3.57 -13.82 3.38
CA SER A 3 -3.88 -13.23 4.68
C SER A 3 -2.76 -12.32 5.13
N GLY A 4 -3.06 -11.43 6.09
CA GLY A 4 -2.09 -10.49 6.67
C GLY A 4 -2.11 -9.10 6.04
N VAL A 5 -1.14 -8.27 6.44
CA VAL A 5 -0.96 -6.89 5.95
C VAL A 5 0.52 -6.64 5.67
N VAL A 6 0.78 -6.11 4.50
CA VAL A 6 2.12 -5.74 4.06
C VAL A 6 2.20 -4.23 3.89
N LYS A 7 3.30 -3.62 4.32
CA LYS A 7 3.59 -2.20 4.07
C LYS A 7 4.67 -2.02 3.02
N TYR A 8 4.59 -0.89 2.35
CA TYR A 8 5.65 -0.37 1.49
C TYR A 8 6.24 0.87 2.13
N SER A 9 7.54 0.96 2.19
CA SER A 9 8.22 2.16 2.66
C SER A 9 9.37 2.55 1.74
N CYS A 10 9.62 3.85 1.62
CA CYS A 10 10.80 4.39 0.97
C CYS A 10 11.57 5.26 1.95
N THR A 11 12.87 5.40 1.73
CA THR A 11 13.73 6.25 2.57
C THR A 11 13.71 7.68 2.04
N ASN A 12 13.32 8.63 2.88
CA ASN A 12 13.52 10.04 2.58
C ASN A 12 15.00 10.35 2.59
N ARG A 13 15.54 10.83 1.46
CA ARG A 13 16.98 11.07 1.29
C ARG A 13 17.52 12.20 2.16
N THR A 14 16.69 13.19 2.46
CA THR A 14 17.06 14.34 3.29
C THR A 14 17.08 14.01 4.78
N GLU A 15 16.03 13.31 5.25
CA GLU A 15 15.88 13.00 6.66
C GLU A 15 16.50 11.64 7.06
N ASN A 16 16.90 10.85 6.08
CA ASN A 16 17.36 9.46 6.23
C ASN A 16 16.40 8.60 7.09
N LYS A 17 15.09 8.80 6.87
CA LYS A 17 14.03 8.10 7.60
C LYS A 17 13.11 7.36 6.64
N PRO A 18 12.61 6.17 7.02
CA PRO A 18 11.62 5.48 6.23
C PRO A 18 10.25 6.15 6.37
N TYR A 19 9.58 6.36 5.23
CA TYR A 19 8.19 6.78 5.17
C TYR A 19 7.34 5.65 4.59
N ASN A 20 6.21 5.37 5.24
CA ASN A 20 5.25 4.43 4.72
C ASN A 20 4.50 5.06 3.54
N VAL A 21 4.57 4.42 2.37
CA VAL A 21 3.93 4.90 1.15
C VAL A 21 2.70 4.10 0.75
N GLY A 22 2.43 2.98 1.43
CA GLY A 22 1.26 2.17 1.15
C GLY A 22 1.14 0.94 2.04
N PHE A 23 -0.07 0.38 2.01
CA PHE A 23 -0.40 -0.93 2.55
C PHE A 23 -0.99 -1.79 1.45
N SER A 24 -0.78 -3.10 1.54
CA SER A 24 -1.51 -4.11 0.77
C SER A 24 -2.18 -5.09 1.71
N PHE A 25 -3.38 -5.50 1.30
CA PHE A 25 -4.33 -6.31 2.04
C PHE A 25 -4.60 -7.63 1.30
N PRO A 26 -5.34 -8.58 1.90
CA PRO A 26 -5.74 -9.82 1.22
C PRO A 26 -6.36 -9.55 -0.16
N ASN A 27 -6.10 -10.44 -1.10
CA ASN A 27 -6.49 -10.36 -2.52
C ASN A 27 -5.80 -9.26 -3.32
N GLU A 28 -4.72 -8.67 -2.80
CA GLU A 28 -3.91 -7.70 -3.55
C GLU A 28 -2.55 -8.29 -3.94
N PHE A 29 -2.03 -7.82 -5.07
CA PHE A 29 -0.66 -8.10 -5.48
C PHE A 29 0.32 -7.24 -4.69
N ILE A 30 1.52 -7.79 -4.47
CA ILE A 30 2.64 -7.10 -3.85
C ILE A 30 3.80 -7.14 -4.83
N ALA A 31 4.26 -6.00 -5.29
CA ALA A 31 5.48 -5.91 -6.11
C ALA A 31 6.02 -4.48 -6.11
N ASP A 32 7.34 -4.37 -6.27
CA ASP A 32 7.95 -3.18 -6.86
C ASP A 32 7.98 -3.42 -8.38
N TYR A 33 6.96 -2.92 -9.06
CA TYR A 33 6.69 -3.26 -10.45
C TYR A 33 7.85 -2.90 -11.42
N PRO A 34 8.50 -1.71 -11.31
CA PRO A 34 9.68 -1.40 -12.12
C PRO A 34 10.84 -2.37 -11.90
N THR A 35 11.08 -2.78 -10.66
CA THR A 35 12.10 -3.80 -10.35
C THR A 35 11.77 -5.14 -11.00
N CYS A 36 10.50 -5.56 -10.92
CA CYS A 36 10.05 -6.82 -11.48
C CYS A 36 10.13 -6.86 -13.02
N LEU A 37 9.81 -5.75 -13.70
CA LEU A 37 9.77 -5.70 -15.17
C LEU A 37 11.13 -5.41 -15.80
N TYR A 38 11.89 -4.49 -15.20
CA TYR A 38 13.08 -3.92 -15.84
C TYR A 38 14.38 -4.26 -15.10
N GLY A 39 14.31 -5.04 -14.01
CA GLY A 39 15.48 -5.36 -13.19
C GLY A 39 16.10 -4.15 -12.50
N MET A 40 15.35 -3.08 -12.34
CA MET A 40 15.83 -1.87 -11.65
C MET A 40 16.06 -2.17 -10.16
N LYS A 41 16.99 -1.45 -9.55
CA LYS A 41 17.17 -1.52 -8.11
C LYS A 41 15.92 -0.99 -7.42
N SER A 42 15.37 -1.76 -6.50
CA SER A 42 14.21 -1.34 -5.72
C SER A 42 14.57 -0.15 -4.80
N GLU A 43 13.73 0.87 -4.79
CA GLU A 43 13.74 1.95 -3.80
C GLU A 43 12.69 1.72 -2.70
N LEU A 44 11.94 0.61 -2.77
CA LEU A 44 10.92 0.24 -1.80
C LEU A 44 11.41 -0.88 -0.88
N ASN A 45 11.12 -0.73 0.40
CA ASN A 45 11.15 -1.83 1.36
C ASN A 45 9.72 -2.37 1.48
N ILE A 46 9.57 -3.68 1.28
CA ILE A 46 8.30 -4.41 1.40
C ILE A 46 8.41 -5.26 2.66
N GLN A 47 7.52 -5.04 3.62
CA GLN A 47 7.59 -5.68 4.93
C GLN A 47 6.21 -6.14 5.40
N ALA A 48 6.10 -7.39 5.85
CA ALA A 48 4.94 -7.89 6.58
C ALA A 48 4.84 -7.18 7.94
N ILE A 49 3.68 -6.65 8.28
CA ILE A 49 3.39 -5.99 9.57
C ILE A 49 2.94 -7.01 10.59
N ILE A 50 2.15 -7.96 10.16
CA ILE A 50 1.67 -9.11 10.91
C ILE A 50 2.00 -10.37 10.12
N PRO A 51 1.91 -11.59 10.70
CA PRO A 51 2.07 -12.84 9.94
C PRO A 51 1.21 -12.83 8.67
N CYS A 52 1.82 -13.14 7.54
CA CYS A 52 1.18 -13.14 6.23
C CYS A 52 1.30 -14.51 5.57
N GLU A 53 0.24 -14.91 4.89
CA GLU A 53 0.26 -16.00 3.93
C GLU A 53 0.24 -15.42 2.52
N ILE A 54 1.22 -15.78 1.69
CA ILE A 54 1.41 -15.19 0.36
C ILE A 54 1.82 -16.26 -0.65
N TYR A 55 1.35 -16.11 -1.88
CA TYR A 55 1.96 -16.79 -3.02
C TYR A 55 3.11 -15.94 -3.56
N ILE A 56 4.24 -16.56 -3.82
CA ILE A 56 5.42 -15.93 -4.43
C ILE A 56 5.60 -16.48 -5.83
N CYS A 57 5.79 -15.58 -6.78
CA CYS A 57 6.10 -15.94 -8.15
C CYS A 57 7.29 -15.12 -8.65
N SER A 58 8.24 -15.76 -9.33
CA SER A 58 9.38 -15.03 -9.89
C SER A 58 8.93 -14.14 -11.04
N SER A 59 9.54 -12.97 -11.17
CA SER A 59 9.27 -12.05 -12.28
C SER A 59 9.62 -12.66 -13.64
N THR A 60 10.70 -13.44 -13.71
CA THR A 60 11.12 -14.14 -14.92
C THR A 60 10.05 -15.14 -15.38
N PHE A 61 9.52 -15.94 -14.46
CA PHE A 61 8.44 -16.89 -14.77
C PHE A 61 7.19 -16.13 -15.27
N LEU A 62 6.78 -15.07 -14.60
CA LEU A 62 5.62 -14.26 -15.02
C LEU A 62 5.84 -13.66 -16.41
N GLN A 63 7.01 -13.08 -16.68
CA GLN A 63 7.33 -12.52 -17.99
C GLN A 63 7.30 -13.56 -19.10
N GLN A 64 7.78 -14.78 -18.85
CA GLN A 64 7.67 -15.88 -19.80
C GLN A 64 6.20 -16.24 -20.04
N LYS A 65 5.43 -16.43 -18.97
CA LYS A 65 4.00 -16.76 -19.06
C LYS A 65 3.19 -15.71 -19.83
N PHE A 66 3.48 -14.45 -19.62
CA PHE A 66 2.80 -13.36 -20.32
C PHE A 66 3.10 -13.31 -21.83
N LYS A 67 4.21 -13.94 -22.27
CA LYS A 67 4.57 -14.03 -23.69
C LYS A 67 4.01 -15.27 -24.40
N GLU A 68 3.47 -16.26 -23.67
CA GLU A 68 3.07 -17.55 -24.23
C GLU A 68 1.86 -17.44 -25.18
N ASN A 69 0.90 -16.60 -24.86
CA ASN A 69 -0.33 -16.44 -25.66
C ASN A 69 -1.04 -15.11 -25.39
N ASN A 70 -2.02 -14.80 -26.23
CA ASN A 70 -2.76 -13.55 -26.15
C ASN A 70 -3.58 -13.38 -24.87
N GLU A 71 -4.08 -14.48 -24.30
CA GLU A 71 -4.87 -14.42 -23.05
C GLU A 71 -3.96 -14.05 -21.88
N ASN A 72 -2.79 -14.63 -21.78
CA ASN A 72 -1.81 -14.27 -20.75
C ASN A 72 -1.34 -12.81 -20.89
N GLN A 73 -1.15 -12.32 -22.12
CA GLN A 73 -0.85 -10.90 -22.38
C GLN A 73 -1.99 -9.99 -21.92
N ARG A 74 -3.24 -10.38 -22.16
CA ARG A 74 -4.42 -9.66 -21.69
C ARG A 74 -4.47 -9.58 -20.17
N ILE A 75 -4.21 -10.69 -19.48
CA ILE A 75 -4.14 -10.74 -18.00
C ILE A 75 -3.04 -9.81 -17.49
N ALA A 76 -1.85 -9.85 -18.09
CA ALA A 76 -0.73 -8.97 -17.73
C ALA A 76 -1.11 -7.48 -17.86
N ARG A 77 -1.76 -7.12 -18.96
CA ARG A 77 -2.21 -5.75 -19.21
C ARG A 77 -3.24 -5.31 -18.17
N ILE A 78 -4.26 -6.14 -17.88
CA ILE A 78 -5.28 -5.82 -16.86
C ILE A 78 -4.65 -5.64 -15.49
N ALA A 79 -3.70 -6.51 -15.10
CA ALA A 79 -2.99 -6.39 -13.84
C ALA A 79 -2.19 -5.07 -13.76
N ALA A 80 -1.48 -4.70 -14.84
CA ALA A 80 -0.73 -3.45 -14.91
C ALA A 80 -1.66 -2.22 -14.84
N GLU A 81 -2.78 -2.24 -15.54
CA GLU A 81 -3.80 -1.18 -15.49
C GLU A 81 -4.35 -1.01 -14.06
N GLN A 82 -4.67 -2.11 -13.37
CA GLN A 82 -5.14 -2.06 -11.98
C GLN A 82 -4.09 -1.47 -11.04
N MET A 83 -2.82 -1.87 -11.16
CA MET A 83 -1.73 -1.32 -10.35
C MET A 83 -1.52 0.17 -10.64
N PHE A 84 -1.61 0.57 -11.91
CA PHE A 84 -1.54 1.97 -12.31
C PHE A 84 -2.67 2.78 -11.68
N PHE A 85 -3.93 2.33 -11.81
CA PHE A 85 -5.09 3.02 -11.23
C PHE A 85 -4.99 3.15 -9.71
N GLN A 86 -4.55 2.12 -9.01
CA GLN A 86 -4.34 2.19 -7.57
C GLN A 86 -3.29 3.25 -7.19
N SER A 87 -2.17 3.27 -7.89
CA SER A 87 -1.08 4.22 -7.64
C SER A 87 -1.50 5.66 -7.99
N TYR A 88 -2.18 5.82 -9.12
CA TYR A 88 -2.71 7.10 -9.59
C TYR A 88 -3.77 7.67 -8.63
N SER A 89 -4.70 6.84 -8.17
CA SER A 89 -5.70 7.26 -7.18
C SER A 89 -5.04 7.70 -5.88
N ARG A 90 -4.09 6.93 -5.35
CA ARG A 90 -3.34 7.30 -4.14
C ARG A 90 -2.58 8.63 -4.32
N TYR A 91 -1.98 8.84 -5.49
CA TYR A 91 -1.31 10.09 -5.81
C TYR A 91 -2.28 11.28 -5.79
N LEU A 92 -3.44 11.15 -6.46
CA LEU A 92 -4.45 12.20 -6.46
C LEU A 92 -5.05 12.46 -5.08
N ASP A 93 -5.21 11.43 -4.26
CA ASP A 93 -5.76 11.53 -2.91
C ASP A 93 -4.89 12.40 -1.97
N LEU A 94 -3.60 12.51 -2.26
CA LEU A 94 -2.71 13.42 -1.54
C LEU A 94 -3.09 14.90 -1.73
N PHE A 95 -3.72 15.23 -2.86
CA PHE A 95 -4.12 16.60 -3.21
C PHE A 95 -5.61 16.87 -2.97
N ARG A 96 -6.45 15.84 -3.11
CA ARG A 96 -7.91 15.96 -3.03
C ARG A 96 -8.44 15.90 -1.61
N PHE A 97 -7.77 15.15 -0.74
CA PHE A 97 -8.28 14.81 0.58
C PHE A 97 -7.35 15.26 1.70
N THR A 98 -7.97 15.74 2.76
CA THR A 98 -7.28 16.00 4.03
C THR A 98 -6.74 14.70 4.64
N PRO A 99 -5.77 14.76 5.56
CA PRO A 99 -5.31 13.58 6.28
C PRO A 99 -6.44 12.84 7.02
N GLU A 100 -7.42 13.56 7.54
CA GLU A 100 -8.60 12.99 8.22
C GLU A 100 -9.47 12.18 7.25
N GLU A 101 -9.77 12.72 6.07
CA GLU A 101 -10.54 12.03 5.04
C GLU A 101 -9.79 10.79 4.52
N ARG A 102 -8.47 10.90 4.29
CA ARG A 102 -7.65 9.74 3.90
C ARG A 102 -7.60 8.66 4.99
N TYR A 103 -7.61 9.06 6.25
CA TYR A 103 -7.74 8.13 7.37
C TYR A 103 -9.09 7.39 7.35
N LEU A 104 -10.18 8.09 7.09
CA LEU A 104 -11.51 7.47 6.98
C LEU A 104 -11.59 6.51 5.79
N GLN A 105 -10.98 6.85 4.66
CA GLN A 105 -10.89 5.95 3.50
C GLN A 105 -10.09 4.68 3.85
N LEU A 106 -8.99 4.82 4.60
CA LEU A 106 -8.21 3.68 5.06
C LEU A 106 -9.02 2.76 5.98
N LEU A 107 -9.79 3.34 6.91
CA LEU A 107 -10.70 2.58 7.78
C LEU A 107 -11.82 1.87 7.02
N LYS A 108 -12.36 2.49 5.96
CA LYS A 108 -13.34 1.84 5.07
C LYS A 108 -12.74 0.65 4.34
N LYS A 109 -11.50 0.78 3.87
CA LYS A 109 -10.79 -0.30 3.16
C LYS A 109 -10.40 -1.44 4.10
N CYS A 110 -9.99 -1.14 5.31
CA CYS A 110 -9.58 -2.12 6.32
C CYS A 110 -10.06 -1.68 7.71
N PRO A 111 -11.29 -2.01 8.13
CA PRO A 111 -11.83 -1.60 9.44
C PRO A 111 -10.96 -2.06 10.62
N ALA A 112 -10.31 -3.20 10.50
CA ALA A 112 -9.45 -3.77 11.55
C ALA A 112 -8.02 -3.22 11.56
N ILE A 113 -7.68 -2.24 10.71
CA ILE A 113 -6.29 -1.77 10.55
C ILE A 113 -5.66 -1.27 11.85
N LEU A 114 -6.46 -0.68 12.73
CA LEU A 114 -6.00 -0.18 14.04
C LEU A 114 -5.58 -1.30 15.00
N GLN A 115 -6.00 -2.53 14.75
CA GLN A 115 -5.59 -3.70 15.53
C GLN A 115 -4.31 -4.33 14.98
N MET A 116 -3.98 -4.06 13.72
CA MET A 116 -2.87 -4.68 13.00
C MET A 116 -1.69 -3.73 12.80
N VAL A 117 -1.94 -2.43 12.71
CA VAL A 117 -0.96 -1.42 12.33
C VAL A 117 -0.84 -0.34 13.41
N SER A 118 0.38 -0.03 13.82
CA SER A 118 0.61 1.01 14.84
C SER A 118 0.17 2.40 14.34
N LEU A 119 -0.28 3.26 15.26
CA LEU A 119 -0.63 4.65 14.93
C LEU A 119 0.55 5.42 14.31
N LYS A 120 1.79 5.08 14.66
CA LYS A 120 3.00 5.66 14.07
C LYS A 120 3.10 5.33 12.57
N GLU A 121 2.83 4.08 12.20
CA GLU A 121 2.83 3.66 10.80
C GLU A 121 1.71 4.31 9.99
N ILE A 122 0.52 4.44 10.60
CA ILE A 122 -0.61 5.12 9.97
C ILE A 122 -0.32 6.62 9.79
N ALA A 123 0.24 7.28 10.82
CA ALA A 123 0.66 8.68 10.73
C ALA A 123 1.69 8.88 9.60
N SER A 124 2.67 7.99 9.49
CA SER A 124 3.67 8.00 8.41
C SER A 124 3.01 7.90 7.02
N TYR A 125 2.08 6.97 6.85
CA TYR A 125 1.30 6.81 5.61
C TYR A 125 0.48 8.05 5.25
N LEU A 126 -0.12 8.70 6.25
CA LEU A 126 -0.91 9.92 6.05
C LEU A 126 -0.04 11.18 5.90
N LYS A 127 1.28 11.07 6.05
CA LYS A 127 2.25 12.19 6.06
C LYS A 127 1.92 13.24 7.13
N ILE A 128 1.59 12.79 8.33
CA ILE A 128 1.33 13.64 9.50
C ILE A 128 2.14 13.18 10.71
N THR A 129 2.20 14.02 11.74
CA THR A 129 2.84 13.64 13.00
C THR A 129 1.96 12.67 13.80
N PRO A 130 2.55 11.81 14.65
CA PRO A 130 1.78 10.95 15.56
C PRO A 130 0.83 11.73 16.49
N ILE A 131 1.21 12.95 16.87
CA ILE A 131 0.36 13.84 17.67
C ILE A 131 -0.88 14.24 16.89
N HIS A 132 -0.73 14.62 15.63
CA HIS A 132 -1.87 14.96 14.76
C HIS A 132 -2.78 13.74 14.55
N MET A 133 -2.20 12.57 14.32
CA MET A 133 -2.95 11.31 14.21
C MET A 133 -3.78 11.02 15.45
N SER A 134 -3.22 11.23 16.65
CA SER A 134 -3.94 11.05 17.91
C SER A 134 -5.12 12.01 18.06
N ARG A 135 -5.00 13.25 17.57
CA ARG A 135 -6.10 14.21 17.55
C ARG A 135 -7.22 13.80 16.61
N ILE A 136 -6.88 13.36 15.38
CA ILE A 136 -7.86 12.83 14.40
C ILE A 136 -8.64 11.68 15.04
N ARG A 137 -7.95 10.70 15.63
CA ARG A 137 -8.59 9.54 16.26
C ARG A 137 -9.53 9.93 17.40
N ARG A 138 -9.10 10.89 18.24
CA ARG A 138 -9.95 11.37 19.35
C ARG A 138 -11.25 11.99 18.82
N LYS A 139 -11.18 12.86 17.81
CA LYS A 139 -12.34 13.46 17.18
C LYS A 139 -13.32 12.41 16.66
N GLN A 140 -12.83 11.44 15.90
CA GLN A 140 -13.64 10.35 15.36
C GLN A 140 -14.33 9.49 16.44
N SER A 141 -13.65 9.29 17.59
CA SER A 141 -14.23 8.54 18.71
C SER A 141 -15.38 9.29 19.40
N PHE A 142 -15.39 10.63 19.33
CA PHE A 142 -16.50 11.43 19.84
C PHE A 142 -17.68 11.49 18.86
N ASP A 143 -17.41 11.60 17.56
CA ASP A 143 -18.45 11.67 16.52
C ASP A 143 -19.23 10.36 16.37
N ASN A 144 -18.59 9.22 16.60
CA ASN A 144 -19.24 7.89 16.57
C ASN A 144 -20.06 7.54 17.82
N LYS A 145 -20.08 8.42 18.84
CA LYS A 145 -20.90 8.24 20.07
C LYS A 145 -22.17 9.07 20.09
N LYS A 146 -22.41 9.86 19.06
CA LYS A 146 -23.66 10.58 18.82
C LYS A 146 -24.53 9.82 17.84
#